data_32881be46b6893d6bcbfbec8e98e2c99
#
_entry.id   32881be46b6893d6bcbfbec8e98e2c99
#
_cell.length_a   1.000
_cell.length_b   1.000
_cell.length_c   1.000
_cell.angle_alpha   90.00
_cell.angle_beta   90.00
_cell.angle_gamma   90.00
#
_symmetry.space_group_name_H-M   'P 1'
#
loop_
_entity.id
_entity.type
_entity.pdbx_description
1 polymer ?
#
loop_
_entity_poly.entity_id
_entity_poly.type
_entity_poly.pdbx_seq_one_letter_code
_entity_poly.pdbx_strand_id
1 'polypeptide(L)'
;GQRNPRGLVDMYDAGSNVKRFIGNVDVDYKLHFFPDVKLHATVGTDVAEGKGHTRIPDYAASDYFNGGYNYNYGPQKKMNNLLTVYANYGHYFEEAKSNVDATIGYDYQYWKSTSPETVEYNMAGSQLKTHKAEDYRHTLLSYYGRVNYSFDGRYLLTATMRRDGSSRFGSDYRWGTFPSVGLGWTVSNEKFLKDNKVLSNLKLRVSYGVTGQQEVGGNYNYLPVYTYSAA
;
A
#
# COMPACT_ATOMS: atom_id res chain seq x y z
N GLY A 1 -19.73 22.95 30.86
CA GLY A 1 -21.05 22.27 30.95
C GLY A 1 -21.14 21.15 29.92
N GLN A 2 -21.88 20.07 30.19
CA GLN A 2 -22.09 18.98 29.23
C GLN A 2 -22.87 19.53 28.03
N ARG A 3 -22.37 19.30 26.83
CA ARG A 3 -23.05 19.68 25.58
C ARG A 3 -24.25 18.76 25.36
N ASN A 4 -25.40 19.33 24.97
CA ASN A 4 -26.59 18.55 24.63
C ASN A 4 -26.30 17.68 23.40
N PRO A 5 -26.33 16.34 23.47
CA PRO A 5 -26.02 15.46 22.33
C PRO A 5 -26.96 15.70 21.13
N ARG A 6 -28.22 16.02 21.36
CA ARG A 6 -29.17 16.31 20.29
C ARG A 6 -28.81 17.59 19.56
N GLY A 7 -28.43 18.66 20.27
CA GLY A 7 -27.96 19.90 19.64
C GLY A 7 -26.71 19.73 18.81
N LEU A 8 -25.81 18.77 19.16
CA LEU A 8 -24.63 18.46 18.34
C LEU A 8 -25.03 17.80 17.00
N VAL A 9 -26.11 17.03 16.97
CA VAL A 9 -26.57 16.36 15.75
C VAL A 9 -27.40 17.30 14.90
N ASP A 10 -28.36 18.02 15.51
CA ASP A 10 -29.34 18.86 14.79
C ASP A 10 -28.72 20.16 14.22
N MET A 11 -27.61 20.63 14.82
CA MET A 11 -26.93 21.88 14.41
C MET A 11 -25.62 21.65 13.62
N TYR A 12 -25.25 20.40 13.34
CA TYR A 12 -24.05 20.05 12.59
C TYR A 12 -24.42 19.65 11.17
N ASP A 13 -24.31 20.58 10.22
CA ASP A 13 -24.48 20.29 8.79
C ASP A 13 -23.14 20.01 8.15
N ALA A 14 -22.90 18.75 7.82
CA ALA A 14 -21.70 18.32 7.12
C ALA A 14 -22.04 17.42 5.96
N GLY A 15 -21.52 17.76 4.80
CA GLY A 15 -21.69 16.99 3.58
C GLY A 15 -20.38 16.79 2.84
N SER A 16 -20.22 15.62 2.24
CA SER A 16 -19.09 15.34 1.36
C SER A 16 -19.52 14.65 0.08
N ASN A 17 -18.81 14.93 -0.99
CA ASN A 17 -18.96 14.24 -2.28
C ASN A 17 -17.61 13.76 -2.73
N VAL A 18 -17.52 12.47 -3.05
CA VAL A 18 -16.28 11.83 -3.55
C VAL A 18 -16.58 11.18 -4.88
N LYS A 19 -15.79 11.53 -5.88
CA LYS A 19 -15.76 10.85 -7.17
C LYS A 19 -14.49 10.02 -7.23
N ARG A 20 -14.59 8.73 -7.56
CA ARG A 20 -13.46 7.82 -7.64
C ARG A 20 -13.54 6.98 -8.91
N PHE A 21 -12.41 6.84 -9.56
CA PHE A 21 -12.22 5.93 -10.67
C PHE A 21 -11.11 4.95 -10.32
N ILE A 22 -11.40 3.66 -10.44
CA ILE A 22 -10.42 2.59 -10.28
C ILE A 22 -10.46 1.73 -11.54
N GLY A 23 -9.31 1.45 -12.10
CA GLY A 23 -9.19 0.58 -13.27
C GLY A 23 -7.82 -0.06 -13.34
N ASN A 24 -7.78 -1.27 -13.87
CA ASN A 24 -6.54 -1.98 -14.17
C ASN A 24 -6.69 -2.76 -15.48
N VAL A 25 -5.55 -2.98 -16.13
CA VAL A 25 -5.40 -3.85 -17.28
C VAL A 25 -4.30 -4.84 -16.96
N ASP A 26 -4.62 -6.13 -17.11
CA ASP A 26 -3.71 -7.24 -16.88
C ASP A 26 -3.48 -7.94 -18.22
N VAL A 27 -2.23 -8.24 -18.52
CA VAL A 27 -1.82 -8.96 -19.72
C VAL A 27 -0.94 -10.13 -19.34
N ASP A 28 -1.38 -11.33 -19.68
CA ASP A 28 -0.62 -12.57 -19.53
C ASP A 28 -0.24 -13.08 -20.92
N TYR A 29 1.04 -13.36 -21.13
CA TYR A 29 1.54 -13.92 -22.37
C TYR A 29 2.43 -15.13 -22.11
N LYS A 30 1.99 -16.31 -22.53
CA LYS A 30 2.79 -17.52 -22.52
C LYS A 30 3.62 -17.58 -23.80
N LEU A 31 4.95 -17.66 -23.68
CA LEU A 31 5.83 -17.69 -24.83
C LEU A 31 5.57 -18.96 -25.66
N HIS A 32 5.17 -18.80 -26.91
CA HIS A 32 4.86 -19.94 -27.79
C HIS A 32 6.10 -20.77 -28.17
N PHE A 33 7.27 -20.15 -28.22
CA PHE A 33 8.56 -20.82 -28.51
C PHE A 33 9.25 -21.35 -27.23
N PHE A 34 8.80 -20.96 -26.04
CA PHE A 34 9.32 -21.43 -24.75
C PHE A 34 8.19 -21.45 -23.72
N PRO A 35 7.32 -22.50 -23.79
CA PRO A 35 6.05 -22.56 -23.04
C PRO A 35 6.16 -22.53 -21.53
N ASP A 36 7.34 -22.83 -21.00
CA ASP A 36 7.62 -22.79 -19.56
C ASP A 36 7.75 -21.37 -19.00
N VAL A 37 7.87 -20.38 -19.90
CA VAL A 37 7.97 -18.97 -19.51
C VAL A 37 6.64 -18.25 -19.79
N LYS A 38 6.18 -17.54 -18.77
CA LYS A 38 5.03 -16.63 -18.82
C LYS A 38 5.50 -15.22 -18.49
N LEU A 39 5.05 -14.26 -19.28
CA LEU A 39 5.23 -12.83 -19.03
C LEU A 39 3.91 -12.29 -18.52
N HIS A 40 3.99 -11.42 -17.52
CA HIS A 40 2.83 -10.74 -16.97
C HIS A 40 3.09 -9.24 -16.88
N ALA A 41 2.08 -8.45 -17.22
CA ALA A 41 2.11 -7.01 -17.03
C ALA A 41 0.75 -6.52 -16.52
N THR A 42 0.77 -5.74 -15.44
CA THR A 42 -0.39 -5.04 -14.89
C THR A 42 -0.13 -3.54 -14.91
N VAL A 43 -1.08 -2.79 -15.44
CA VAL A 43 -1.13 -1.33 -15.29
C VAL A 43 -2.42 -0.97 -14.56
N GLY A 44 -2.31 -0.27 -13.44
CA GLY A 44 -3.45 0.12 -12.61
C GLY A 44 -3.44 1.61 -12.28
N THR A 45 -4.63 2.17 -12.13
CA THR A 45 -4.83 3.54 -11.66
C THR A 45 -6.01 3.63 -10.72
N ASP A 46 -5.87 4.44 -9.68
CA ASP A 46 -6.92 4.77 -8.72
C ASP A 46 -6.87 6.28 -8.50
N VAL A 47 -7.89 6.98 -8.97
CA VAL A 47 -8.00 8.44 -8.88
C VAL A 47 -9.26 8.79 -8.12
N ALA A 48 -9.12 9.62 -7.07
CA ALA A 48 -10.23 10.12 -6.29
C ALA A 48 -10.17 11.64 -6.18
N GLU A 49 -11.34 12.28 -6.26
CA GLU A 49 -11.53 13.70 -5.98
C GLU A 49 -12.65 13.86 -4.96
N GLY A 50 -12.35 14.51 -3.84
CA GLY A 50 -13.30 14.74 -2.75
C GLY A 50 -13.43 16.22 -2.41
N LYS A 51 -14.65 16.68 -2.19
CA LYS A 51 -14.97 18.01 -1.67
C LYS A 51 -16.13 17.94 -0.68
N GLY A 52 -16.20 18.88 0.22
CA GLY A 52 -17.28 18.90 1.18
C GLY A 52 -17.37 20.21 1.92
N HIS A 53 -18.31 20.26 2.86
CA HIS A 53 -18.54 21.39 3.73
C HIS A 53 -18.87 20.95 5.14
N THR A 54 -18.64 21.85 6.07
CA THR A 54 -19.13 21.75 7.45
C THR A 54 -19.66 23.12 7.86
N ARG A 55 -20.89 23.16 8.38
CA ARG A 55 -21.55 24.37 8.88
C ARG A 55 -22.14 24.14 10.25
N ILE A 56 -21.88 25.07 11.14
CA ILE A 56 -22.43 25.09 12.49
C ILE A 56 -22.92 26.50 12.75
N PRO A 57 -24.23 26.70 13.11
CA PRO A 57 -24.78 28.02 13.38
C PRO A 57 -24.06 28.74 14.54
N ASP A 58 -24.10 30.07 14.55
CA ASP A 58 -23.50 30.93 15.57
C ASP A 58 -24.14 30.78 16.96
N TYR A 59 -25.39 30.35 17.01
CA TYR A 59 -26.12 30.06 18.26
C TYR A 59 -25.87 28.65 18.80
N ALA A 60 -25.14 27.80 18.07
CA ALA A 60 -24.80 26.44 18.55
C ALA A 60 -23.82 26.50 19.72
N ALA A 61 -24.15 25.84 20.82
CA ALA A 61 -23.32 25.82 22.03
C ALA A 61 -21.90 25.27 21.82
N SER A 62 -21.67 24.51 20.73
CA SER A 62 -20.34 24.00 20.37
C SER A 62 -19.39 25.08 19.90
N ASP A 63 -19.88 26.07 19.15
CA ASP A 63 -19.10 27.08 18.45
C ASP A 63 -19.57 28.52 18.69
N TYR A 64 -20.39 28.73 19.74
CA TYR A 64 -20.92 30.04 20.11
C TYR A 64 -19.84 31.12 20.26
N PHE A 65 -18.73 30.82 20.94
CA PHE A 65 -17.65 31.77 21.18
C PHE A 65 -16.86 32.12 19.91
N ASN A 66 -16.91 31.27 18.87
CA ASN A 66 -16.30 31.52 17.57
C ASN A 66 -17.28 32.24 16.61
N GLY A 67 -18.57 32.40 16.99
CA GLY A 67 -19.59 32.93 16.12
C GLY A 67 -20.04 31.94 15.04
N GLY A 68 -20.08 30.65 15.39
CA GLY A 68 -20.37 29.55 14.47
C GLY A 68 -19.19 29.11 13.63
N TYR A 69 -19.43 28.21 12.65
CA TYR A 69 -18.40 27.63 11.81
C TYR A 69 -18.90 27.41 10.39
N ASN A 70 -18.13 27.82 9.40
CA ASN A 70 -18.42 27.63 7.98
C ASN A 70 -17.12 27.30 7.24
N TYR A 71 -17.02 26.06 6.79
CA TYR A 71 -15.85 25.56 6.11
C TYR A 71 -16.21 24.77 4.87
N ASN A 72 -15.65 25.18 3.73
CA ASN A 72 -15.71 24.42 2.49
C ASN A 72 -14.31 23.91 2.18
N TYR A 73 -14.15 22.62 1.96
CA TYR A 73 -12.87 21.99 1.66
C TYR A 73 -12.85 21.27 0.31
N GLY A 74 -11.68 21.18 -0.25
CA GLY A 74 -11.41 20.52 -1.52
C GLY A 74 -11.44 21.48 -2.74
N PRO A 75 -11.27 20.92 -3.95
CA PRO A 75 -11.12 19.49 -4.24
C PRO A 75 -9.79 18.89 -3.75
N GLN A 76 -9.90 17.90 -2.88
CA GLN A 76 -8.75 17.04 -2.52
C GLN A 76 -8.62 15.96 -3.59
N LYS A 77 -7.45 15.85 -4.21
CA LYS A 77 -7.20 14.85 -5.25
C LYS A 77 -6.18 13.84 -4.77
N LYS A 78 -6.51 12.55 -4.94
CA LYS A 78 -5.59 11.43 -4.67
C LYS A 78 -5.43 10.62 -5.94
N MET A 79 -4.20 10.26 -6.25
CA MET A 79 -3.85 9.43 -7.40
C MET A 79 -2.88 8.35 -6.95
N ASN A 80 -3.15 7.13 -7.34
CA ASN A 80 -2.24 5.99 -7.18
C ASN A 80 -2.13 5.27 -8.53
N ASN A 81 -0.91 5.16 -9.06
CA ASN A 81 -0.62 4.44 -10.29
C ASN A 81 0.29 3.26 -9.96
N LEU A 82 -0.02 2.13 -10.56
CA LEU A 82 0.71 0.87 -10.41
C LEU A 82 1.16 0.36 -11.78
N LEU A 83 2.41 -0.08 -11.85
CA LEU A 83 2.93 -0.90 -12.93
C LEU A 83 3.63 -2.10 -12.30
N THR A 84 3.20 -3.29 -12.65
CA THR A 84 3.86 -4.55 -12.30
C THR A 84 4.21 -5.29 -13.57
N VAL A 85 5.46 -5.73 -13.70
CA VAL A 85 5.90 -6.58 -14.81
C VAL A 85 6.75 -7.71 -14.24
N TYR A 86 6.44 -8.95 -14.60
CA TYR A 86 7.29 -10.07 -14.23
C TYR A 86 7.35 -11.15 -15.29
N ALA A 87 8.43 -11.91 -15.26
CA ALA A 87 8.58 -13.18 -15.95
C ALA A 87 8.55 -14.33 -14.94
N ASN A 88 7.80 -15.36 -15.23
CA ASN A 88 7.75 -16.58 -14.46
C ASN A 88 8.17 -17.75 -15.33
N TYR A 89 9.12 -18.56 -14.84
CA TYR A 89 9.53 -19.84 -15.41
C TYR A 89 9.04 -20.96 -14.53
N GLY A 90 8.31 -21.93 -15.08
CA GLY A 90 7.83 -23.10 -14.35
C GLY A 90 8.08 -24.37 -15.14
N HIS A 91 8.87 -25.31 -14.57
CA HIS A 91 9.15 -26.59 -15.21
C HIS A 91 9.21 -27.75 -14.20
N TYR A 92 8.63 -28.88 -14.58
CA TYR A 92 8.74 -30.11 -13.84
C TYR A 92 9.69 -31.08 -14.55
N PHE A 93 10.79 -31.42 -13.87
CA PHE A 93 11.81 -32.38 -14.32
C PHE A 93 11.42 -33.78 -13.86
N GLU A 94 10.84 -34.59 -14.76
CA GLU A 94 10.30 -35.93 -14.42
C GLU A 94 11.37 -36.86 -13.88
N GLU A 95 12.53 -36.95 -14.53
CA GLU A 95 13.64 -37.82 -14.12
C GLU A 95 14.18 -37.46 -12.74
N ALA A 96 14.26 -36.16 -12.43
CA ALA A 96 14.73 -35.64 -11.16
C ALA A 96 13.63 -35.51 -10.12
N LYS A 97 12.37 -35.79 -10.46
CA LYS A 97 11.17 -35.54 -9.61
C LYS A 97 11.16 -34.19 -8.97
N SER A 98 11.62 -33.19 -9.71
CA SER A 98 11.87 -31.83 -9.23
C SER A 98 10.99 -30.85 -9.96
N ASN A 99 10.33 -29.96 -9.22
CA ASN A 99 9.64 -28.82 -9.79
C ASN A 99 10.37 -27.54 -9.44
N VAL A 100 10.62 -26.71 -10.45
CA VAL A 100 11.21 -25.37 -10.31
C VAL A 100 10.18 -24.36 -10.78
N ASP A 101 9.92 -23.36 -9.94
CA ASP A 101 9.15 -22.17 -10.29
C ASP A 101 9.97 -20.94 -9.90
N ALA A 102 10.37 -20.17 -10.89
CA ALA A 102 11.21 -18.99 -10.70
C ALA A 102 10.51 -17.76 -11.27
N THR A 103 10.49 -16.68 -10.50
CA THR A 103 9.92 -15.41 -10.89
C THR A 103 10.96 -14.30 -10.74
N ILE A 104 11.05 -13.43 -11.73
CA ILE A 104 11.77 -12.16 -11.64
C ILE A 104 10.82 -11.04 -12.03
N GLY A 105 10.79 -9.96 -11.27
CA GLY A 105 9.81 -8.92 -11.51
C GLY A 105 10.27 -7.53 -11.08
N TYR A 106 9.47 -6.60 -11.51
CA TYR A 106 9.61 -5.17 -11.30
C TYR A 106 8.24 -4.59 -10.93
N ASP A 107 8.19 -3.80 -9.85
CA ASP A 107 7.01 -3.04 -9.45
C ASP A 107 7.37 -1.56 -9.39
N TYR A 108 6.48 -0.74 -9.90
CA TYR A 108 6.51 0.72 -9.77
C TYR A 108 5.17 1.20 -9.22
N GLN A 109 5.22 1.97 -8.14
CA GLN A 109 4.03 2.59 -7.57
C GLN A 109 4.29 4.08 -7.36
N TYR A 110 3.31 4.88 -7.75
CA TYR A 110 3.34 6.33 -7.61
C TYR A 110 2.09 6.82 -6.92
N TRP A 111 2.26 7.55 -5.84
CA TRP A 111 1.18 8.18 -5.10
C TRP A 111 1.31 9.70 -5.15
N LYS A 112 0.20 10.37 -5.36
CA LYS A 112 0.06 11.81 -5.28
C LYS A 112 -1.19 12.18 -4.52
N SER A 113 -1.08 13.13 -3.58
CA SER A 113 -2.21 13.71 -2.87
C SER A 113 -2.04 15.23 -2.88
N THR A 114 -3.07 15.92 -3.38
CA THR A 114 -3.08 17.38 -3.42
C THR A 114 -4.33 17.91 -2.76
N SER A 115 -4.20 18.97 -1.97
CA SER A 115 -5.33 19.78 -1.51
C SER A 115 -5.02 21.27 -1.74
N PRO A 116 -6.01 22.07 -2.17
CA PRO A 116 -5.85 23.50 -2.32
C PRO A 116 -5.75 24.16 -0.95
N GLU A 117 -5.29 25.39 -0.91
CA GLU A 117 -5.47 26.24 0.25
C GLU A 117 -6.96 26.45 0.52
N THR A 118 -7.36 26.32 1.78
CA THR A 118 -8.74 26.49 2.22
C THR A 118 -8.78 27.28 3.52
N VAL A 119 -9.88 28.02 3.70
CA VAL A 119 -10.05 28.90 4.85
C VAL A 119 -11.33 28.55 5.59
N GLU A 120 -11.22 28.42 6.90
CA GLU A 120 -12.35 28.30 7.81
C GLU A 120 -12.83 29.70 8.19
N TYR A 121 -14.15 29.90 8.16
CA TYR A 121 -14.80 31.15 8.53
C TYR A 121 -15.81 30.93 9.66
N ASN A 122 -16.13 31.99 10.40
CA ASN A 122 -17.33 32.00 11.22
C ASN A 122 -18.57 32.40 10.37
N MET A 123 -19.75 32.36 10.95
CA MET A 123 -20.99 32.70 10.23
C MET A 123 -21.06 34.16 9.81
N ALA A 124 -20.31 35.06 10.47
CA ALA A 124 -20.22 36.48 10.11
C ALA A 124 -19.17 36.72 8.99
N GLY A 125 -18.47 35.70 8.52
CA GLY A 125 -17.45 35.80 7.46
C GLY A 125 -16.05 36.16 7.96
N SER A 126 -15.82 36.20 9.27
CA SER A 126 -14.47 36.39 9.82
C SER A 126 -13.66 35.11 9.70
N GLN A 127 -12.42 35.25 9.28
CA GLN A 127 -11.50 34.12 9.12
C GLN A 127 -11.10 33.55 10.48
N LEU A 128 -11.22 32.22 10.64
CA LEU A 128 -10.83 31.49 11.83
C LEU A 128 -9.47 30.83 11.64
N LYS A 129 -9.26 30.13 10.52
CA LYS A 129 -8.06 29.37 10.26
C LYS A 129 -7.80 29.19 8.76
N THR A 130 -6.54 29.20 8.38
CA THR A 130 -6.10 28.85 7.02
C THR A 130 -5.42 27.49 7.03
N HIS A 131 -5.82 26.63 6.12
CA HIS A 131 -5.14 25.39 5.78
C HIS A 131 -4.35 25.63 4.50
N LYS A 132 -3.03 25.51 4.58
CA LYS A 132 -2.15 25.71 3.42
C LYS A 132 -2.40 24.63 2.38
N ALA A 133 -2.16 24.96 1.12
CA ALA A 133 -2.15 23.99 0.04
C ALA A 133 -1.09 22.91 0.30
N GLU A 134 -1.43 21.68 -0.02
CA GLU A 134 -0.55 20.52 0.14
C GLU A 134 -0.36 19.79 -1.19
N ASP A 135 0.85 19.38 -1.50
CA ASP A 135 1.19 18.52 -2.63
C ASP A 135 2.18 17.44 -2.14
N TYR A 136 1.68 16.29 -1.81
CA TYR A 136 2.46 15.15 -1.35
C TYR A 136 2.61 14.14 -2.46
N ARG A 137 3.86 13.73 -2.72
CA ARG A 137 4.18 12.71 -3.72
C ARG A 137 5.16 11.72 -3.13
N HIS A 138 5.00 10.46 -3.46
CA HIS A 138 6.03 9.48 -3.23
C HIS A 138 5.98 8.37 -4.27
N THR A 139 7.11 7.74 -4.45
CA THR A 139 7.31 6.64 -5.40
C THR A 139 7.97 5.49 -4.67
N LEU A 140 7.50 4.29 -4.95
CA LEU A 140 8.15 3.04 -4.58
C LEU A 140 8.50 2.28 -5.85
N LEU A 141 9.75 1.83 -5.93
CA LEU A 141 10.28 1.06 -7.03
C LEU A 141 10.91 -0.20 -6.47
N SER A 142 10.56 -1.34 -7.02
CA SER A 142 10.98 -2.62 -6.48
C SER A 142 11.45 -3.56 -7.57
N TYR A 143 12.57 -4.22 -7.31
CA TYR A 143 13.03 -5.38 -8.08
C TYR A 143 12.95 -6.60 -7.18
N TYR A 144 12.45 -7.71 -7.71
CA TYR A 144 12.37 -8.93 -6.92
C TYR A 144 12.64 -10.18 -7.75
N GLY A 145 13.16 -11.17 -7.05
CA GLY A 145 13.30 -12.51 -7.55
C GLY A 145 12.82 -13.52 -6.52
N ARG A 146 12.15 -14.58 -6.97
CA ARG A 146 11.71 -15.70 -6.14
C ARG A 146 12.00 -16.99 -6.86
N VAL A 147 12.44 -17.98 -6.11
CA VAL A 147 12.57 -19.36 -6.58
C VAL A 147 11.86 -20.26 -5.59
N ASN A 148 10.94 -21.05 -6.11
CA ASN A 148 10.32 -22.17 -5.41
C ASN A 148 10.86 -23.45 -6.02
N TYR A 149 11.39 -24.32 -5.19
CA TYR A 149 11.86 -25.63 -5.58
C TYR A 149 11.17 -26.70 -4.76
N SER A 150 10.69 -27.74 -5.41
CA SER A 150 10.18 -28.90 -4.70
C SER A 150 10.78 -30.19 -5.27
N PHE A 151 11.19 -31.08 -4.36
CA PHE A 151 11.73 -32.37 -4.68
C PHE A 151 10.80 -33.49 -4.20
N ASP A 152 10.40 -34.37 -5.11
CA ASP A 152 9.55 -35.55 -4.90
C ASP A 152 8.27 -35.27 -4.08
N GLY A 153 7.74 -34.03 -4.13
CA GLY A 153 6.58 -33.60 -3.34
C GLY A 153 6.79 -33.61 -1.82
N ARG A 154 8.04 -33.82 -1.37
CA ARG A 154 8.41 -33.95 0.04
C ARG A 154 9.16 -32.74 0.58
N TYR A 155 10.16 -32.29 -0.12
CA TYR A 155 11.04 -31.19 0.29
C TYR A 155 10.73 -29.95 -0.53
N LEU A 156 10.57 -28.84 0.15
CA LEU A 156 10.26 -27.54 -0.48
C LEU A 156 11.28 -26.51 0.00
N LEU A 157 11.77 -25.73 -0.94
CA LEU A 157 12.61 -24.56 -0.70
C LEU A 157 11.94 -23.36 -1.38
N THR A 158 11.78 -22.27 -0.66
CA THR A 158 11.45 -20.96 -1.22
C THR A 158 12.57 -19.99 -0.87
N ALA A 159 13.12 -19.32 -1.85
CA ALA A 159 14.07 -18.23 -1.65
C ALA A 159 13.52 -16.99 -2.36
N THR A 160 13.55 -15.85 -1.69
CA THR A 160 13.11 -14.57 -2.25
C THR A 160 14.13 -13.49 -1.92
N MET A 161 14.42 -12.64 -2.88
CA MET A 161 15.15 -11.41 -2.69
C MET A 161 14.36 -10.27 -3.28
N ARG A 162 14.13 -9.22 -2.49
CA ARG A 162 13.48 -8.00 -2.93
C ARG A 162 14.35 -6.79 -2.60
N ARG A 163 14.47 -5.88 -3.54
CA ARG A 163 15.16 -4.61 -3.37
C ARG A 163 14.20 -3.48 -3.68
N ASP A 164 13.90 -2.67 -2.66
CA ASP A 164 12.93 -1.60 -2.71
C ASP A 164 13.62 -0.25 -2.59
N GLY A 165 13.27 0.68 -3.49
CA GLY A 165 13.68 2.07 -3.45
C GLY A 165 12.49 2.98 -3.19
N SER A 166 12.51 3.73 -2.08
CA SER A 166 11.44 4.63 -1.71
C SER A 166 11.91 6.08 -1.74
N SER A 167 11.13 6.96 -2.39
CA SER A 167 11.40 8.39 -2.41
C SER A 167 11.14 9.10 -1.07
N ARG A 168 10.63 8.38 -0.06
CA ARG A 168 10.44 8.89 1.31
C ARG A 168 11.76 9.01 2.09
N PHE A 169 12.84 8.42 1.57
CA PHE A 169 14.17 8.45 2.15
C PHE A 169 15.14 9.30 1.32
N GLY A 170 16.13 9.87 1.98
CA GLY A 170 17.22 10.58 1.32
C GLY A 170 18.00 9.69 0.34
N SER A 171 18.74 10.28 -0.59
CA SER A 171 19.45 9.59 -1.68
C SER A 171 20.27 8.41 -1.21
N ASP A 172 20.97 8.56 -0.08
CA ASP A 172 21.94 7.56 0.42
C ASP A 172 21.29 6.35 1.11
N TYR A 173 20.04 6.51 1.56
CA TYR A 173 19.29 5.49 2.31
C TYR A 173 18.01 5.05 1.60
N ARG A 174 17.88 5.39 0.32
CA ARG A 174 16.66 5.16 -0.45
C ARG A 174 16.38 3.69 -0.72
N TRP A 175 17.42 2.85 -0.77
CA TRP A 175 17.32 1.45 -1.15
C TRP A 175 17.47 0.51 0.04
N GLY A 176 16.49 -0.39 0.20
CA GLY A 176 16.54 -1.51 1.14
C GLY A 176 16.55 -2.85 0.40
N THR A 177 17.24 -3.85 0.96
CA THR A 177 17.26 -5.21 0.43
C THR A 177 16.70 -6.18 1.46
N PHE A 178 15.74 -7.00 1.04
CA PHE A 178 14.91 -7.84 1.89
C PHE A 178 14.98 -9.30 1.43
N PRO A 179 15.99 -10.07 1.88
CA PRO A 179 16.08 -11.49 1.60
C PRO A 179 15.13 -12.30 2.49
N SER A 180 14.61 -13.41 1.96
CA SER A 180 13.91 -14.41 2.75
C SER A 180 14.16 -15.81 2.23
N VAL A 181 14.13 -16.80 3.12
CA VAL A 181 14.25 -18.22 2.82
C VAL A 181 13.23 -19.00 3.65
N GLY A 182 12.62 -19.99 3.03
CA GLY A 182 11.70 -20.91 3.68
C GLY A 182 11.97 -22.34 3.27
N LEU A 183 11.93 -23.25 4.23
CA LEU A 183 12.04 -24.69 4.04
C LEU A 183 10.75 -25.36 4.45
N GLY A 184 10.33 -26.34 3.69
CA GLY A 184 9.17 -27.17 3.99
C GLY A 184 9.47 -28.65 3.82
N TRP A 185 8.93 -29.46 4.72
CA TRP A 185 9.02 -30.90 4.65
C TRP A 185 7.63 -31.52 4.82
N THR A 186 7.15 -32.21 3.78
CA THR A 186 5.91 -32.95 3.81
C THR A 186 6.18 -34.35 4.35
N VAL A 187 6.16 -34.46 5.66
CA VAL A 187 6.51 -35.71 6.39
C VAL A 187 5.57 -36.86 6.03
N SER A 188 4.28 -36.54 5.78
CA SER A 188 3.27 -37.53 5.38
C SER A 188 3.58 -38.24 4.04
N ASN A 189 4.44 -37.64 3.20
CA ASN A 189 4.85 -38.23 1.92
C ASN A 189 6.08 -39.13 2.04
N GLU A 190 6.66 -39.24 3.24
CA GLU A 190 7.79 -40.13 3.48
C GLU A 190 7.34 -41.62 3.49
N LYS A 191 8.23 -42.50 3.07
CA LYS A 191 7.95 -43.94 2.94
C LYS A 191 7.45 -44.54 4.24
N PHE A 192 7.91 -44.08 5.40
CA PHE A 192 7.54 -44.57 6.72
C PHE A 192 6.16 -44.13 7.21
N LEU A 193 5.55 -43.11 6.56
CA LEU A 193 4.20 -42.62 6.87
C LEU A 193 3.18 -42.81 5.75
N LYS A 194 3.59 -43.23 4.55
CA LYS A 194 2.78 -43.24 3.35
C LYS A 194 1.47 -44.08 3.49
N ASP A 195 1.49 -45.15 4.34
CA ASP A 195 0.37 -46.01 4.56
C ASP A 195 -0.34 -45.79 5.92
N ASN A 196 -0.01 -44.64 6.57
CA ASN A 196 -0.62 -44.34 7.87
C ASN A 196 -2.08 -43.86 7.69
N LYS A 197 -3.02 -44.59 8.29
CA LYS A 197 -4.45 -44.28 8.20
C LYS A 197 -4.90 -43.16 9.15
N VAL A 198 -4.06 -42.75 10.10
CA VAL A 198 -4.37 -41.74 11.12
C VAL A 198 -3.92 -40.34 10.70
N LEU A 199 -2.75 -40.23 10.05
CA LEU A 199 -2.17 -38.96 9.59
C LEU A 199 -2.35 -38.81 8.08
N SER A 200 -3.34 -38.05 7.66
CA SER A 200 -3.58 -37.75 6.24
C SER A 200 -2.60 -36.73 5.64
N ASN A 201 -2.17 -35.73 6.43
CA ASN A 201 -1.20 -34.72 5.99
C ASN A 201 -0.43 -34.16 7.20
N LEU A 202 0.89 -34.28 7.17
CA LEU A 202 1.81 -33.67 8.13
C LEU A 202 2.89 -32.91 7.36
N LYS A 203 2.92 -31.59 7.51
CA LYS A 203 3.89 -30.71 6.86
C LYS A 203 4.56 -29.80 7.89
N LEU A 204 5.86 -29.84 7.97
CA LEU A 204 6.68 -28.93 8.77
C LEU A 204 7.19 -27.78 7.88
N ARG A 205 7.22 -26.56 8.43
CA ARG A 205 7.74 -25.39 7.73
C ARG A 205 8.55 -24.53 8.70
N VAL A 206 9.67 -24.01 8.22
CA VAL A 206 10.46 -23.00 8.89
C VAL A 206 10.83 -21.92 7.89
N SER A 207 10.80 -20.66 8.29
CA SER A 207 11.20 -19.56 7.42
C SER A 207 11.87 -18.45 8.22
N TYR A 208 12.77 -17.76 7.53
CA TYR A 208 13.44 -16.57 8.03
C TYR A 208 13.39 -15.50 6.93
N GLY A 209 13.21 -14.24 7.31
CA GLY A 209 13.19 -13.14 6.37
C GLY A 209 13.46 -11.80 7.05
N VAL A 210 14.00 -10.88 6.26
CA VAL A 210 14.18 -9.48 6.64
C VAL A 210 13.08 -8.67 6.00
N THR A 211 12.44 -7.80 6.78
CA THR A 211 11.38 -6.89 6.32
C THR A 211 11.76 -5.45 6.59
N GLY A 212 11.23 -4.53 5.79
CA GLY A 212 11.44 -3.10 5.95
C GLY A 212 10.13 -2.35 6.17
N GLN A 213 10.22 -1.18 6.80
CA GLN A 213 9.13 -0.25 7.00
C GLN A 213 9.45 1.08 6.33
N GLN A 214 8.58 1.55 5.43
CA GLN A 214 8.74 2.85 4.77
C GLN A 214 7.79 3.94 5.32
N GLU A 215 6.82 3.59 6.15
CA GLU A 215 5.88 4.54 6.74
C GLU A 215 6.46 5.12 8.03
N VAL A 216 7.19 6.22 7.87
CA VAL A 216 7.90 6.92 8.95
C VAL A 216 7.24 8.26 9.33
N GLY A 217 5.93 8.37 9.14
CA GLY A 217 5.13 9.53 9.56
C GLY A 217 5.09 10.70 8.56
N GLY A 218 5.80 10.64 7.43
CA GLY A 218 5.76 11.68 6.38
C GLY A 218 6.57 11.33 5.15
N ASN A 219 6.34 12.05 4.06
CA ASN A 219 7.01 11.80 2.77
C ASN A 219 8.38 12.50 2.65
N TYR A 220 8.66 13.47 3.52
CA TYR A 220 9.83 14.35 3.43
C TYR A 220 10.58 14.50 4.76
N ASN A 221 10.47 13.52 5.67
CA ASN A 221 11.08 13.56 7.00
C ASN A 221 12.63 13.61 6.97
N TYR A 222 13.25 13.35 5.82
CA TYR A 222 14.69 13.44 5.62
C TYR A 222 15.18 14.87 5.29
N LEU A 223 14.24 15.81 5.04
CA LEU A 223 14.57 17.20 4.80
C LEU A 223 14.70 17.95 6.13
N PRO A 224 15.76 18.76 6.34
CA PRO A 224 15.86 19.60 7.51
C PRO A 224 14.76 20.67 7.50
N VAL A 225 14.02 20.77 8.60
CA VAL A 225 12.99 21.78 8.81
C VAL A 225 13.46 22.76 9.87
N TYR A 226 13.53 24.05 9.51
CA TYR A 226 13.82 25.12 10.44
C TYR A 226 12.51 25.82 10.84
N THR A 227 12.18 25.81 12.12
CA THR A 227 11.10 26.63 12.68
C THR A 227 11.68 27.89 13.28
N TYR A 228 11.28 29.05 12.80
CA TYR A 228 11.57 30.31 13.47
C TYR A 228 10.63 30.45 14.67
N SER A 229 11.16 30.44 15.89
CA SER A 229 10.44 31.00 17.03
C SER A 229 10.74 32.50 17.03
N ALA A 230 9.73 33.34 16.76
CA ALA A 230 9.81 34.74 17.08
C ALA A 230 9.94 34.89 18.60
N ALA A 231 11.02 35.50 19.06
CA ALA A 231 11.25 35.89 20.45
C ALA A 231 10.33 37.05 20.83
#